data_03faab92183879b63c4ff934af4c3af7
#
_entry.id   03faab92183879b63c4ff934af4c3af7
#
_cell.length_a   1.000
_cell.length_b   1.000
_cell.length_c   1.000
_cell.angle_alpha   90.00
_cell.angle_beta   90.00
_cell.angle_gamma   90.00
#
_symmetry.space_group_name_H-M   'P 1'
#
loop_
_entity.id
_entity.type
_entity.pdbx_description
1 polymer ?
#
loop_
_entity_poly.entity_id
_entity_poly.type
_entity_poly.pdbx_seq_one_letter_code
_entity_poly.pdbx_strand_id
1 'polypeptide(L)'
;MSAKFDISFANSAVLENALAVVLQASGEALAVAGASEADPGGVIERAAKIAGFSAKSMATLDVIAPQGSAADRLLVIGLGKPSKLVAHDWLRAGGTAAAHFKKAEKVVIYLDAPSVEVGARAAGDFALGLLLRAYSFDAYKTKKKSDDEKAPKKVEVVIVTAAHKEAEKAFALSQAVADGVILARDLVNLPPNILGPVEFAEKAEELRKLGVEVEVLGEKELKKLGMNALLGVAQGSARPPRLAVMQWNGGSKKDEPIAFVGKGVVFDTGGISLKPGLNMEDMKGDMGGAAAVTGLMHTLAARKARANVIGVIGLVENMPDGNAQRPGDIVTSMSGQTIEIINTDAEGRLVLADALWYTKDRFNPKFMVNLATLTGAITVALGNLQAGLFSNDDELAARLTQAGDVTAEKLWRMPLGKDYDKIIDSKFADMKNSSGRLAGSVTAAQFLKRFVGETSWAHLDIAGTAMGSPLTEINQSWGSGYGVRLLNELVRAHYED
;
A
#
# COMPACT_ATOMS: atom_id res chain seq x y z
N MET A 1 18.23 -9.39 2.76
CA MET A 1 17.11 -9.78 3.64
C MET A 1 16.89 -8.67 4.66
N SER A 2 15.66 -8.23 4.82
CA SER A 2 15.28 -7.26 5.86
C SER A 2 15.70 -7.79 7.23
N ALA A 3 16.14 -6.90 8.13
CA ALA A 3 16.33 -7.27 9.52
C ALA A 3 15.00 -7.74 10.11
N LYS A 4 14.99 -8.89 10.79
CA LYS A 4 13.78 -9.37 11.46
C LYS A 4 13.73 -8.75 12.86
N PHE A 5 12.72 -7.98 13.14
CA PHE A 5 12.45 -7.43 14.47
C PHE A 5 11.58 -8.40 15.27
N ASP A 6 12.06 -8.76 16.45
CA ASP A 6 11.32 -9.54 17.45
C ASP A 6 10.78 -8.56 18.49
N ILE A 7 9.53 -8.13 18.28
CA ILE A 7 8.93 -7.04 19.06
C ILE A 7 8.11 -7.62 20.19
N SER A 8 8.36 -7.15 21.41
CA SER A 8 7.61 -7.48 22.62
C SER A 8 7.24 -6.22 23.40
N PHE A 9 6.27 -6.33 24.30
CA PHE A 9 5.81 -5.23 25.14
C PHE A 9 5.97 -5.59 26.61
N ALA A 10 6.46 -4.66 27.43
CA ALA A 10 6.73 -4.86 28.84
C ALA A 10 6.46 -3.59 29.65
N ASN A 11 6.42 -3.71 30.98
CA ASN A 11 6.39 -2.57 31.90
C ASN A 11 7.79 -2.09 32.31
N SER A 12 8.81 -2.91 32.06
CA SER A 12 10.22 -2.59 32.30
C SER A 12 11.12 -3.45 31.42
N ALA A 13 12.35 -3.05 31.20
CA ALA A 13 13.33 -3.81 30.43
C ALA A 13 14.77 -3.59 30.94
N VAL A 14 15.64 -4.56 30.68
CA VAL A 14 17.06 -4.51 31.01
C VAL A 14 17.82 -3.78 29.91
N LEU A 15 18.67 -2.83 30.27
CA LEU A 15 19.37 -1.92 29.35
C LEU A 15 20.80 -2.34 28.97
N GLU A 16 21.36 -3.36 29.61
CA GLU A 16 22.74 -3.82 29.28
C GLU A 16 22.81 -4.22 27.81
N ASN A 17 23.85 -3.73 27.12
CA ASN A 17 24.12 -3.94 25.69
C ASN A 17 22.96 -3.51 24.77
N ALA A 18 22.19 -2.52 25.18
CA ALA A 18 21.04 -2.07 24.42
C ALA A 18 21.21 -0.64 23.86
N LEU A 19 20.50 -0.38 22.75
CA LEU A 19 20.12 0.96 22.36
C LEU A 19 18.84 1.32 23.13
N ALA A 20 18.90 2.32 24.01
CA ALA A 20 17.70 2.90 24.62
C ALA A 20 17.13 4.00 23.72
N VAL A 21 15.82 3.94 23.44
CA VAL A 21 15.09 4.97 22.69
C VAL A 21 14.06 5.61 23.59
N VAL A 22 14.05 6.94 23.63
CA VAL A 22 13.11 7.73 24.42
C VAL A 22 12.40 8.76 23.54
N LEU A 23 11.15 9.05 23.85
CA LEU A 23 10.33 10.01 23.12
C LEU A 23 10.19 11.32 23.93
N GLN A 24 10.30 12.45 23.27
CA GLN A 24 10.28 13.78 23.89
C GLN A 24 9.34 14.72 23.15
N ALA A 25 8.41 15.34 23.88
CA ALA A 25 7.58 16.40 23.34
C ALA A 25 8.33 17.76 23.37
N SER A 26 8.05 18.62 22.39
CA SER A 26 8.68 19.97 22.35
C SER A 26 8.00 20.94 23.28
N GLY A 27 8.79 21.85 23.87
CA GLY A 27 8.32 22.89 24.78
C GLY A 27 8.20 22.46 26.23
N GLU A 28 8.62 21.24 26.56
CA GLU A 28 8.67 20.70 27.90
C GLU A 28 10.12 20.61 28.41
N ALA A 29 10.30 20.65 29.74
CA ALA A 29 11.56 20.24 30.32
C ALA A 29 11.88 18.81 29.86
N LEU A 30 13.15 18.52 29.60
CA LEU A 30 13.63 17.17 29.19
C LEU A 30 13.47 16.15 30.33
N ALA A 31 12.27 16.11 30.94
CA ALA A 31 11.90 15.12 31.92
C ALA A 31 11.29 13.93 31.20
N VAL A 32 12.09 12.91 30.97
CA VAL A 32 11.68 11.72 30.21
C VAL A 32 11.00 10.76 31.18
N ALA A 33 9.69 10.56 31.06
CA ALA A 33 8.99 9.51 31.78
C ALA A 33 9.62 8.16 31.40
N GLY A 34 9.99 7.36 32.40
CA GLY A 34 10.70 6.11 32.19
C GLY A 34 12.19 6.23 31.86
N ALA A 35 12.69 7.45 31.56
CA ALA A 35 14.11 7.65 31.24
C ALA A 35 15.01 7.81 32.47
N SER A 36 14.47 7.85 33.67
CA SER A 36 15.32 7.79 34.86
C SER A 36 16.20 6.54 34.89
N GLU A 37 15.76 5.45 34.32
CA GLU A 37 16.55 4.22 34.12
C GLU A 37 17.50 4.33 32.93
N ALA A 38 17.09 4.97 31.85
CA ALA A 38 17.90 5.12 30.63
C ALA A 38 18.92 6.27 30.77
N ASP A 39 18.58 7.34 31.49
CA ASP A 39 19.43 8.52 31.70
C ASP A 39 19.55 8.93 33.18
N PRO A 40 20.09 8.05 34.06
CA PRO A 40 20.23 8.35 35.48
C PRO A 40 21.23 9.49 35.75
N GLY A 41 22.12 9.78 34.82
CA GLY A 41 23.11 10.86 34.89
C GLY A 41 22.64 12.21 34.33
N GLY A 42 21.41 12.31 33.76
CA GLY A 42 20.87 13.55 33.17
C GLY A 42 21.66 14.05 31.95
N VAL A 43 22.27 13.15 31.20
CA VAL A 43 23.12 13.52 30.04
C VAL A 43 22.32 14.04 28.86
N ILE A 44 21.02 13.67 28.76
CA ILE A 44 20.14 14.12 27.66
C ILE A 44 20.01 15.65 27.67
N GLU A 45 19.76 16.26 28.83
CA GLU A 45 19.56 17.71 28.95
C GLU A 45 20.82 18.46 28.48
N ARG A 46 22.00 18.03 28.97
CA ARG A 46 23.27 18.63 28.57
C ARG A 46 23.54 18.45 27.06
N ALA A 47 23.32 17.25 26.53
CA ALA A 47 23.53 16.94 25.11
C ALA A 47 22.56 17.74 24.23
N ALA A 48 21.30 17.86 24.63
CA ALA A 48 20.30 18.65 23.93
C ALA A 48 20.66 20.13 23.85
N LYS A 49 21.14 20.70 24.95
CA LYS A 49 21.61 22.09 25.00
C LYS A 49 22.77 22.32 24.04
N ILE A 50 23.77 21.43 24.04
CA ILE A 50 24.94 21.53 23.17
C ILE A 50 24.56 21.36 21.69
N ALA A 51 23.68 20.40 21.39
CA ALA A 51 23.23 20.10 20.02
C ALA A 51 22.15 21.05 19.49
N GLY A 52 21.59 21.96 20.32
CA GLY A 52 20.45 22.78 19.97
C GLY A 52 19.18 21.94 19.69
N PHE A 53 19.05 20.77 20.33
CA PHE A 53 17.91 19.89 20.14
C PHE A 53 16.69 20.44 20.87
N SER A 54 15.58 20.59 20.17
CA SER A 54 14.32 21.16 20.66
C SER A 54 13.12 20.25 20.51
N ALA A 55 13.36 18.94 20.34
CA ALA A 55 12.34 17.90 20.17
C ALA A 55 11.29 18.20 19.07
N LYS A 56 11.66 18.90 17.98
CA LYS A 56 10.81 19.05 16.81
C LYS A 56 10.42 17.67 16.26
N SER A 57 9.26 17.58 15.63
CA SER A 57 8.75 16.32 15.07
C SER A 57 9.81 15.58 14.24
N MET A 58 10.08 14.32 14.59
CA MET A 58 11.06 13.41 14.00
C MET A 58 12.54 13.86 14.09
N ALA A 59 12.84 14.96 14.78
CA ALA A 59 14.24 15.29 15.09
C ALA A 59 14.84 14.27 16.05
N THR A 60 16.14 13.98 15.91
CA THR A 60 16.83 12.98 16.73
C THR A 60 18.04 13.56 17.44
N LEU A 61 18.30 13.08 18.65
CA LEU A 61 19.52 13.33 19.40
C LEU A 61 20.11 11.95 19.78
N ASP A 62 21.36 11.72 19.41
CA ASP A 62 22.05 10.45 19.56
C ASP A 62 23.24 10.63 20.53
N VAL A 63 23.22 9.92 21.66
CA VAL A 63 24.26 9.95 22.67
C VAL A 63 24.89 8.57 22.77
N ILE A 64 26.20 8.49 22.48
CA ILE A 64 26.97 7.26 22.52
C ILE A 64 27.64 7.15 23.91
N ALA A 65 27.60 5.98 24.49
CA ALA A 65 28.17 5.68 25.82
C ALA A 65 27.74 6.69 26.90
N PRO A 66 26.41 6.84 27.15
CA PRO A 66 25.89 7.83 28.10
C PRO A 66 26.37 7.52 29.50
N GLN A 67 27.04 8.50 30.14
CA GLN A 67 27.62 8.32 31.47
C GLN A 67 26.55 7.99 32.50
N GLY A 68 26.78 6.93 33.27
CA GLY A 68 25.84 6.48 34.32
C GLY A 68 24.68 5.61 33.84
N SER A 69 24.47 5.47 32.53
CA SER A 69 23.51 4.55 31.97
C SER A 69 24.11 3.15 31.75
N ALA A 70 23.26 2.12 31.87
CA ALA A 70 23.60 0.77 31.48
C ALA A 70 23.45 0.52 29.95
N ALA A 71 22.85 1.47 29.25
CA ALA A 71 22.69 1.38 27.79
C ALA A 71 23.99 1.80 27.06
N ASP A 72 24.32 1.10 25.97
CA ASP A 72 25.47 1.46 25.14
C ASP A 72 25.25 2.76 24.37
N ARG A 73 23.99 3.08 24.14
CA ARG A 73 23.58 4.21 23.31
C ARG A 73 22.19 4.68 23.69
N LEU A 74 21.98 5.98 23.62
CA LEU A 74 20.69 6.61 23.93
C LEU A 74 20.24 7.47 22.75
N LEU A 75 19.06 7.19 22.21
CA LEU A 75 18.42 7.92 21.13
C LEU A 75 17.20 8.64 21.66
N VAL A 76 17.15 9.95 21.49
CA VAL A 76 15.95 10.76 21.77
C VAL A 76 15.27 11.11 20.46
N ILE A 77 13.97 10.88 20.37
CA ILE A 77 13.14 11.25 19.21
C ILE A 77 12.15 12.31 19.60
N GLY A 78 12.15 13.43 18.88
CA GLY A 78 11.22 14.52 19.07
C GLY A 78 9.84 14.19 18.48
N LEU A 79 8.79 14.37 19.28
CA LEU A 79 7.39 14.23 18.85
C LEU A 79 6.79 15.54 18.34
N GLY A 80 7.48 16.67 18.51
CA GLY A 80 6.91 17.99 18.24
C GLY A 80 5.96 18.43 19.35
N LYS A 81 5.06 19.37 19.06
CA LYS A 81 4.09 19.90 20.01
C LYS A 81 2.98 18.88 20.30
N PRO A 82 2.67 18.53 21.56
CA PRO A 82 1.61 17.58 21.90
C PRO A 82 0.25 17.89 21.25
N SER A 83 -0.13 19.17 21.19
CA SER A 83 -1.40 19.63 20.61
C SER A 83 -1.52 19.44 19.09
N LYS A 84 -0.42 19.08 18.41
CA LYS A 84 -0.40 18.83 16.95
C LYS A 84 -0.12 17.38 16.61
N LEU A 85 0.05 16.52 17.60
CA LEU A 85 0.34 15.11 17.40
C LEU A 85 -0.90 14.39 16.83
N VAL A 86 -0.73 13.71 15.72
CA VAL A 86 -1.76 12.90 15.08
C VAL A 86 -1.36 11.42 15.03
N ALA A 87 -2.32 10.53 14.77
CA ALA A 87 -2.08 9.08 14.75
C ALA A 87 -0.90 8.67 13.85
N HIS A 88 -0.75 9.29 12.68
CA HIS A 88 0.34 9.02 11.75
C HIS A 88 1.73 9.38 12.30
N ASP A 89 1.85 10.30 13.25
CA ASP A 89 3.15 10.66 13.83
C ASP A 89 3.75 9.52 14.66
N TRP A 90 2.93 8.66 15.26
CA TRP A 90 3.41 7.46 15.95
C TRP A 90 4.09 6.48 14.98
N LEU A 91 3.48 6.29 13.82
CA LEU A 91 4.05 5.48 12.75
C LEU A 91 5.39 6.05 12.28
N ARG A 92 5.47 7.38 12.07
CA ARG A 92 6.71 8.06 11.68
C ARG A 92 7.79 7.94 12.76
N ALA A 93 7.42 8.10 14.03
CA ALA A 93 8.34 7.94 15.16
C ALA A 93 8.96 6.53 15.21
N GLY A 94 8.13 5.48 14.98
CA GLY A 94 8.62 4.11 14.85
C GLY A 94 9.58 3.94 13.68
N GLY A 95 9.24 4.48 12.51
CA GLY A 95 10.12 4.48 11.34
C GLY A 95 11.44 5.22 11.57
N THR A 96 11.39 6.37 12.27
CA THR A 96 12.57 7.14 12.68
C THR A 96 13.43 6.34 13.64
N ALA A 97 12.84 5.67 14.63
CA ALA A 97 13.57 4.80 15.56
C ALA A 97 14.34 3.70 14.80
N ALA A 98 13.64 2.95 13.94
CA ALA A 98 14.23 1.85 13.18
C ALA A 98 15.40 2.29 12.29
N ALA A 99 15.34 3.51 11.73
CA ALA A 99 16.44 4.07 10.93
C ALA A 99 17.75 4.23 11.71
N HIS A 100 17.67 4.30 13.05
CA HIS A 100 18.80 4.52 13.93
C HIS A 100 19.28 3.26 14.66
N PHE A 101 18.69 2.09 14.43
CA PHE A 101 19.11 0.84 15.06
C PHE A 101 20.55 0.44 14.69
N LYS A 102 20.99 0.71 13.46
CA LYS A 102 22.36 0.42 12.98
C LYS A 102 22.77 -1.03 13.30
N LYS A 103 23.77 -1.21 14.18
CA LYS A 103 24.30 -2.50 14.60
C LYS A 103 23.71 -3.02 15.93
N ALA A 104 22.72 -2.34 16.51
CA ALA A 104 22.12 -2.78 17.77
C ALA A 104 21.40 -4.11 17.60
N GLU A 105 21.73 -5.09 18.41
CA GLU A 105 21.06 -6.39 18.46
C GLU A 105 19.89 -6.39 19.46
N LYS A 106 19.92 -5.46 20.43
CA LYS A 106 18.87 -5.23 21.41
C LYS A 106 18.50 -3.74 21.45
N VAL A 107 17.21 -3.47 21.43
CA VAL A 107 16.65 -2.11 21.50
C VAL A 107 15.56 -2.07 22.56
N VAL A 108 15.63 -1.11 23.46
CA VAL A 108 14.61 -0.84 24.48
C VAL A 108 14.00 0.52 24.18
N ILE A 109 12.69 0.57 23.98
CA ILE A 109 11.96 1.78 23.59
C ILE A 109 11.02 2.17 24.73
N TYR A 110 11.27 3.30 25.37
CA TYR A 110 10.33 3.90 26.31
C TYR A 110 9.32 4.73 25.53
N LEU A 111 8.11 4.18 25.42
CA LEU A 111 7.07 4.77 24.57
C LEU A 111 6.31 5.88 25.27
N ASP A 112 6.15 5.78 26.61
CA ASP A 112 5.42 6.78 27.39
C ASP A 112 6.22 8.08 27.44
N ALA A 113 5.61 9.18 27.03
CA ALA A 113 6.18 10.52 27.08
C ALA A 113 5.34 11.41 28.02
N PRO A 114 5.97 12.30 28.80
CA PRO A 114 5.22 13.27 29.60
C PRO A 114 4.26 14.07 28.71
N SER A 115 3.11 14.45 29.23
CA SER A 115 2.08 15.27 28.54
C SER A 115 1.52 14.68 27.24
N VAL A 116 1.81 13.42 26.94
CA VAL A 116 1.26 12.71 25.79
C VAL A 116 0.65 11.39 26.26
N GLU A 117 -0.66 11.25 26.08
CA GLU A 117 -1.34 9.99 26.35
C GLU A 117 -1.00 8.96 25.26
N VAL A 118 -0.38 7.84 25.65
CA VAL A 118 0.00 6.77 24.76
C VAL A 118 -0.99 5.61 24.91
N GLY A 119 -2.03 5.62 24.10
CA GLY A 119 -2.99 4.52 24.05
C GLY A 119 -2.45 3.30 23.27
N ALA A 120 -3.14 2.17 23.39
CA ALA A 120 -2.77 0.92 22.72
C ALA A 120 -2.62 1.07 21.18
N ARG A 121 -3.47 1.87 20.54
CA ARG A 121 -3.38 2.15 19.10
C ARG A 121 -2.06 2.85 18.76
N ALA A 122 -1.67 3.86 19.51
CA ALA A 122 -0.42 4.59 19.30
C ALA A 122 0.80 3.65 19.39
N ALA A 123 0.78 2.73 20.36
CA ALA A 123 1.83 1.71 20.50
C ALA A 123 1.86 0.73 19.30
N GLY A 124 0.70 0.31 18.81
CA GLY A 124 0.57 -0.49 17.59
C GLY A 124 1.07 0.23 16.34
N ASP A 125 0.70 1.51 16.19
CA ASP A 125 1.14 2.34 15.06
C ASP A 125 2.66 2.59 15.09
N PHE A 126 3.24 2.81 16.29
CA PHE A 126 4.69 2.91 16.45
C PHE A 126 5.39 1.62 16.01
N ALA A 127 4.91 0.47 16.47
CA ALA A 127 5.46 -0.83 16.09
C ALA A 127 5.30 -1.11 14.59
N LEU A 128 4.17 -0.71 13.98
CA LEU A 128 3.97 -0.76 12.53
C LEU A 128 5.05 0.05 11.80
N GLY A 129 5.38 1.24 12.30
CA GLY A 129 6.44 2.08 11.76
C GLY A 129 7.80 1.40 11.75
N LEU A 130 8.16 0.70 12.84
CA LEU A 130 9.37 -0.11 12.92
C LEU A 130 9.42 -1.15 11.80
N LEU A 131 8.33 -1.93 11.64
CA LEU A 131 8.26 -3.02 10.66
C LEU A 131 8.33 -2.51 9.22
N LEU A 132 7.59 -1.45 8.89
CA LEU A 132 7.57 -0.88 7.55
C LEU A 132 8.92 -0.29 7.14
N ARG A 133 9.66 0.32 8.09
CA ARG A 133 10.99 0.85 7.86
C ARG A 133 12.04 -0.24 7.68
N ALA A 134 11.89 -1.37 8.35
CA ALA A 134 12.82 -2.49 8.26
C ALA A 134 12.83 -3.17 6.88
N TYR A 135 11.81 -2.93 6.07
CA TYR A 135 11.69 -3.53 4.75
C TYR A 135 12.83 -3.13 3.81
N SER A 136 13.42 -4.11 3.15
CA SER A 136 14.33 -3.93 2.03
C SER A 136 14.13 -5.04 0.99
N PHE A 137 14.22 -4.69 -0.29
CA PHE A 137 14.17 -5.65 -1.39
C PHE A 137 15.58 -5.87 -1.94
N ASP A 138 16.20 -6.97 -1.57
CA ASP A 138 17.57 -7.34 -1.93
C ASP A 138 17.71 -8.78 -2.47
N ALA A 139 16.58 -9.41 -2.82
CA ALA A 139 16.49 -10.82 -3.20
C ALA A 139 17.47 -11.22 -4.34
N TYR A 140 17.79 -10.27 -5.23
CA TYR A 140 18.66 -10.52 -6.39
C TYR A 140 20.07 -9.93 -6.25
N LYS A 141 20.42 -9.38 -5.08
CA LYS A 141 21.77 -8.86 -4.81
C LYS A 141 22.70 -9.99 -4.36
N THR A 142 23.67 -10.32 -5.19
CA THR A 142 24.66 -11.39 -4.91
C THR A 142 25.90 -10.93 -4.17
N LYS A 143 26.26 -9.64 -4.30
CA LYS A 143 27.39 -9.06 -3.54
C LYS A 143 26.99 -8.97 -2.07
N LYS A 144 27.72 -9.68 -1.23
CA LYS A 144 27.60 -9.57 0.23
C LYS A 144 28.17 -8.22 0.66
N LYS A 145 27.45 -7.50 1.53
CA LYS A 145 28.02 -6.38 2.27
C LYS A 145 29.18 -6.87 3.11
N SER A 146 30.19 -6.03 3.35
CA SER A 146 31.25 -6.33 4.32
C SER A 146 30.63 -6.58 5.70
N ASP A 147 31.34 -7.31 6.57
CA ASP A 147 30.82 -7.60 7.91
C ASP A 147 30.57 -6.32 8.72
N ASP A 148 31.33 -5.25 8.41
CA ASP A 148 31.13 -3.93 9.01
C ASP A 148 29.86 -3.20 8.55
N GLU A 149 29.30 -3.58 7.41
CA GLU A 149 28.08 -2.98 6.81
C GLU A 149 26.82 -3.83 7.05
N LYS A 150 26.96 -5.03 7.61
CA LYS A 150 25.81 -5.91 7.87
C LYS A 150 25.03 -5.42 9.08
N ALA A 151 23.75 -5.11 8.87
CA ALA A 151 22.80 -5.01 9.97
C ALA A 151 22.60 -6.40 10.61
N PRO A 152 22.28 -6.49 11.93
CA PRO A 152 21.92 -7.73 12.57
C PRO A 152 20.79 -8.43 11.81
N LYS A 153 20.88 -9.77 11.69
CA LYS A 153 19.80 -10.56 11.06
C LYS A 153 18.53 -10.55 11.88
N LYS A 154 18.65 -10.43 13.19
CA LYS A 154 17.56 -10.37 14.16
C LYS A 154 17.87 -9.29 15.17
N VAL A 155 16.89 -8.44 15.48
CA VAL A 155 16.97 -7.40 16.51
C VAL A 155 15.86 -7.67 17.52
N GLU A 156 16.24 -7.82 18.78
CA GLU A 156 15.29 -7.87 19.88
C GLU A 156 14.82 -6.44 20.18
N VAL A 157 13.50 -6.20 20.14
CA VAL A 157 12.90 -4.89 20.42
C VAL A 157 11.91 -5.03 21.57
N VAL A 158 12.20 -4.38 22.70
CA VAL A 158 11.29 -4.32 23.84
C VAL A 158 10.68 -2.93 23.93
N ILE A 159 9.38 -2.82 23.76
CA ILE A 159 8.64 -1.57 23.91
C ILE A 159 8.09 -1.50 25.34
N VAL A 160 8.62 -0.56 26.11
CA VAL A 160 8.23 -0.31 27.51
C VAL A 160 7.09 0.70 27.53
N THR A 161 5.96 0.28 28.08
CA THR A 161 4.77 1.13 28.28
C THR A 161 3.88 0.59 29.40
N ALA A 162 3.21 1.49 30.13
CA ALA A 162 2.25 1.12 31.16
C ALA A 162 1.10 0.26 30.61
N ALA A 163 0.70 0.51 29.34
CA ALA A 163 -0.40 -0.20 28.65
C ALA A 163 0.09 -1.44 27.87
N HIS A 164 1.15 -2.14 28.31
CA HIS A 164 1.83 -3.18 27.55
C HIS A 164 0.90 -4.31 27.06
N LYS A 165 -0.08 -4.75 27.87
CA LYS A 165 -1.02 -5.83 27.51
C LYS A 165 -1.97 -5.44 26.37
N GLU A 166 -2.49 -4.20 26.41
CA GLU A 166 -3.36 -3.64 25.39
C GLU A 166 -2.58 -3.32 24.12
N ALA A 167 -1.32 -2.86 24.29
CA ALA A 167 -0.39 -2.60 23.20
C ALA A 167 -0.03 -3.88 22.43
N GLU A 168 0.17 -5.01 23.11
CA GLU A 168 0.43 -6.32 22.48
C GLU A 168 -0.76 -6.77 21.61
N LYS A 169 -2.00 -6.57 22.07
CA LYS A 169 -3.21 -6.85 21.26
C LYS A 169 -3.31 -5.93 20.04
N ALA A 170 -3.03 -4.65 20.20
CA ALA A 170 -3.01 -3.69 19.09
C ALA A 170 -1.90 -4.02 18.08
N PHE A 171 -0.74 -4.47 18.56
CA PHE A 171 0.37 -4.88 17.72
C PHE A 171 0.02 -6.06 16.80
N ALA A 172 -0.74 -7.04 17.26
CA ALA A 172 -1.17 -8.15 16.41
C ALA A 172 -1.93 -7.68 15.16
N LEU A 173 -2.76 -6.62 15.30
CA LEU A 173 -3.45 -6.00 14.16
C LEU A 173 -2.47 -5.24 13.26
N SER A 174 -1.54 -4.50 13.88
CA SER A 174 -0.50 -3.75 13.16
C SER A 174 0.46 -4.66 12.39
N GLN A 175 0.80 -5.83 12.94
CA GLN A 175 1.59 -6.86 12.26
C GLN A 175 0.90 -7.34 10.98
N ALA A 176 -0.40 -7.62 11.03
CA ALA A 176 -1.17 -8.02 9.85
C ALA A 176 -1.16 -6.94 8.75
N VAL A 177 -1.23 -5.65 9.15
CA VAL A 177 -1.12 -4.52 8.21
C VAL A 177 0.29 -4.45 7.62
N ALA A 178 1.34 -4.62 8.44
CA ALA A 178 2.72 -4.62 7.97
C ALA A 178 2.95 -5.72 6.94
N ASP A 179 2.48 -6.94 7.22
CA ASP A 179 2.64 -8.09 6.33
C ASP A 179 1.95 -7.87 4.98
N GLY A 180 0.74 -7.29 4.97
CA GLY A 180 0.03 -6.95 3.74
C GLY A 180 0.72 -5.84 2.92
N VAL A 181 1.25 -4.81 3.59
CA VAL A 181 2.02 -3.74 2.92
C VAL A 181 3.32 -4.30 2.35
N ILE A 182 4.02 -5.17 3.10
CA ILE A 182 5.26 -5.81 2.66
C ILE A 182 4.99 -6.72 1.45
N LEU A 183 3.92 -7.51 1.48
CA LEU A 183 3.49 -8.32 0.35
C LEU A 183 3.26 -7.46 -0.90
N ALA A 184 2.54 -6.36 -0.78
CA ALA A 184 2.30 -5.44 -1.90
C ALA A 184 3.62 -4.83 -2.42
N ARG A 185 4.55 -4.45 -1.53
CA ARG A 185 5.88 -3.96 -1.91
C ARG A 185 6.70 -5.03 -2.65
N ASP A 186 6.69 -6.26 -2.14
CA ASP A 186 7.40 -7.38 -2.77
C ASP A 186 6.89 -7.62 -4.19
N LEU A 187 5.57 -7.68 -4.38
CA LEU A 187 4.93 -7.88 -5.69
C LEU A 187 5.35 -6.78 -6.68
N VAL A 188 5.31 -5.50 -6.28
CA VAL A 188 5.68 -4.37 -7.15
C VAL A 188 7.18 -4.36 -7.47
N ASN A 189 8.04 -4.79 -6.53
CA ASN A 189 9.49 -4.79 -6.72
C ASN A 189 10.00 -5.99 -7.55
N LEU A 190 9.24 -7.09 -7.62
CA LEU A 190 9.64 -8.27 -8.39
C LEU A 190 9.80 -7.93 -9.88
N PRO A 191 10.85 -8.48 -10.54
CA PRO A 191 11.03 -8.28 -11.98
C PRO A 191 10.03 -9.10 -12.79
N PRO A 192 9.63 -8.64 -14.00
CA PRO A 192 8.56 -9.26 -14.79
C PRO A 192 8.92 -10.66 -15.32
N ASN A 193 10.20 -11.00 -15.45
CA ASN A 193 10.62 -12.36 -15.79
C ASN A 193 10.37 -13.38 -14.66
N ILE A 194 10.13 -12.91 -13.45
CA ILE A 194 9.82 -13.73 -12.26
C ILE A 194 8.33 -13.67 -11.93
N LEU A 195 7.71 -12.49 -12.00
CA LEU A 195 6.31 -12.28 -11.67
C LEU A 195 5.49 -12.01 -12.93
N GLY A 196 5.07 -13.07 -13.61
CA GLY A 196 4.08 -13.01 -14.68
C GLY A 196 2.65 -13.17 -14.17
N PRO A 197 1.65 -13.23 -15.07
CA PRO A 197 0.25 -13.37 -14.66
C PRO A 197 -0.04 -14.65 -13.88
N VAL A 198 0.62 -15.75 -14.22
CA VAL A 198 0.46 -17.06 -13.56
C VAL A 198 1.06 -17.02 -12.17
N GLU A 199 2.31 -16.58 -12.06
CA GLU A 199 3.04 -16.51 -10.80
C GLU A 199 2.38 -15.51 -9.83
N PHE A 200 1.78 -14.44 -10.34
CA PHE A 200 1.02 -13.54 -9.48
C PHE A 200 -0.29 -14.20 -8.97
N ALA A 201 -0.99 -14.93 -9.83
CA ALA A 201 -2.17 -15.68 -9.39
C ALA A 201 -1.81 -16.72 -8.31
N GLU A 202 -0.67 -17.41 -8.44
CA GLU A 202 -0.15 -18.31 -7.41
C GLU A 202 0.13 -17.59 -6.09
N LYS A 203 0.64 -16.33 -6.13
CA LYS A 203 0.80 -15.50 -4.94
C LYS A 203 -0.53 -15.16 -4.27
N ALA A 204 -1.57 -14.92 -5.05
CA ALA A 204 -2.93 -14.74 -4.50
C ALA A 204 -3.45 -16.05 -3.87
N GLU A 205 -3.16 -17.23 -4.47
CA GLU A 205 -3.55 -18.52 -3.91
C GLU A 205 -2.88 -18.82 -2.55
N GLU A 206 -1.69 -18.26 -2.27
CA GLU A 206 -1.06 -18.41 -0.96
C GLU A 206 -1.94 -17.89 0.19
N LEU A 207 -2.87 -16.95 -0.08
CA LEU A 207 -3.81 -16.41 0.91
C LEU A 207 -4.81 -17.45 1.44
N ARG A 208 -4.96 -18.60 0.77
CA ARG A 208 -5.72 -19.75 1.28
C ARG A 208 -5.23 -20.20 2.66
N LYS A 209 -3.94 -20.03 2.96
CA LYS A 209 -3.34 -20.34 4.27
C LYS A 209 -3.91 -19.49 5.40
N LEU A 210 -4.48 -18.33 5.06
CA LEU A 210 -5.13 -17.41 6.00
C LEU A 210 -6.65 -17.57 6.05
N GLY A 211 -7.21 -18.54 5.28
CA GLY A 211 -8.65 -18.79 5.21
C GLY A 211 -9.38 -18.00 4.12
N VAL A 212 -8.66 -17.33 3.21
CA VAL A 212 -9.26 -16.71 2.03
C VAL A 212 -9.63 -17.79 1.01
N GLU A 213 -10.86 -17.75 0.52
CA GLU A 213 -11.26 -18.56 -0.63
C GLU A 213 -10.70 -17.91 -1.90
N VAL A 214 -9.93 -18.65 -2.69
CA VAL A 214 -9.33 -18.12 -3.91
C VAL A 214 -9.73 -18.97 -5.12
N GLU A 215 -10.22 -18.33 -6.16
CA GLU A 215 -10.52 -18.94 -7.46
C GLU A 215 -9.67 -18.25 -8.51
N VAL A 216 -9.04 -19.02 -9.38
CA VAL A 216 -8.23 -18.50 -10.49
C VAL A 216 -8.85 -18.96 -11.81
N LEU A 217 -9.27 -17.99 -12.63
CA LEU A 217 -9.79 -18.23 -13.97
C LEU A 217 -8.66 -18.12 -14.98
N GLY A 218 -8.50 -19.17 -15.82
CA GLY A 218 -7.56 -19.20 -16.91
C GLY A 218 -8.17 -18.71 -18.22
N GLU A 219 -7.39 -18.71 -19.27
CA GLU A 219 -7.78 -18.21 -20.61
C GLU A 219 -9.07 -18.86 -21.14
N LYS A 220 -9.27 -20.16 -20.90
CA LYS A 220 -10.46 -20.90 -21.33
C LYS A 220 -11.73 -20.38 -20.66
N GLU A 221 -11.68 -20.14 -19.36
CA GLU A 221 -12.78 -19.61 -18.57
C GLU A 221 -13.06 -18.15 -18.96
N LEU A 222 -12.02 -17.34 -19.15
CA LEU A 222 -12.12 -15.95 -19.60
C LEU A 222 -12.79 -15.85 -20.98
N LYS A 223 -12.43 -16.72 -21.93
CA LYS A 223 -13.09 -16.84 -23.26
C LYS A 223 -14.56 -17.22 -23.12
N LYS A 224 -14.88 -18.18 -22.26
CA LYS A 224 -16.27 -18.60 -22.02
C LYS A 224 -17.12 -17.49 -21.43
N LEU A 225 -16.54 -16.62 -20.61
CA LEU A 225 -17.21 -15.46 -20.01
C LEU A 225 -17.30 -14.26 -20.96
N GLY A 226 -16.64 -14.31 -22.12
CA GLY A 226 -16.63 -13.21 -23.08
C GLY A 226 -15.77 -12.02 -22.62
N MET A 227 -14.76 -12.22 -21.80
CA MET A 227 -13.85 -11.18 -21.32
C MET A 227 -12.84 -10.76 -22.39
N ASN A 228 -13.35 -10.35 -23.58
CA ASN A 228 -12.46 -10.10 -24.71
C ASN A 228 -11.71 -8.77 -24.60
N ALA A 229 -12.14 -7.83 -23.75
CA ALA A 229 -11.37 -6.63 -23.48
C ALA A 229 -10.06 -6.97 -22.73
N LEU A 230 -10.14 -7.80 -21.70
CA LEU A 230 -8.97 -8.32 -20.98
C LEU A 230 -8.10 -9.23 -21.88
N LEU A 231 -8.73 -10.15 -22.60
CA LEU A 231 -8.05 -11.09 -23.50
C LEU A 231 -7.31 -10.38 -24.64
N GLY A 232 -7.89 -9.28 -25.16
CA GLY A 232 -7.29 -8.47 -26.21
C GLY A 232 -5.95 -7.85 -25.77
N VAL A 233 -5.85 -7.41 -24.52
CA VAL A 233 -4.59 -6.89 -23.96
C VAL A 233 -3.52 -7.99 -23.91
N ALA A 234 -3.89 -9.19 -23.48
CA ALA A 234 -2.97 -10.31 -23.33
C ALA A 234 -2.58 -10.98 -24.67
N GLN A 235 -3.26 -10.63 -25.74
CA GLN A 235 -3.17 -11.36 -27.04
C GLN A 235 -1.77 -11.36 -27.64
N GLY A 236 -0.96 -10.33 -27.38
CA GLY A 236 0.43 -10.22 -27.82
C GLY A 236 1.46 -10.85 -26.89
N SER A 237 1.07 -11.36 -25.73
CA SER A 237 2.00 -11.97 -24.78
C SER A 237 2.09 -13.49 -24.96
N ALA A 238 3.30 -14.03 -24.75
CA ALA A 238 3.50 -15.48 -24.60
C ALA A 238 3.03 -16.00 -23.23
N ARG A 239 2.70 -15.11 -22.28
CA ARG A 239 2.26 -15.47 -20.93
C ARG A 239 0.73 -15.43 -20.86
N PRO A 240 0.08 -16.54 -20.45
CA PRO A 240 -1.37 -16.62 -20.47
C PRO A 240 -2.00 -15.75 -19.36
N PRO A 241 -3.12 -15.04 -19.67
CA PRO A 241 -3.81 -14.20 -18.72
C PRO A 241 -4.45 -14.98 -17.57
N ARG A 242 -4.72 -14.32 -16.47
CA ARG A 242 -5.46 -14.83 -15.31
C ARG A 242 -6.42 -13.77 -14.78
N LEU A 243 -7.52 -14.25 -14.19
CA LEU A 243 -8.32 -13.45 -13.23
C LEU A 243 -8.33 -14.20 -11.92
N ALA A 244 -7.83 -13.58 -10.85
CA ALA A 244 -7.90 -14.17 -9.53
C ALA A 244 -8.98 -13.48 -8.68
N VAL A 245 -9.82 -14.30 -8.05
CA VAL A 245 -10.91 -13.88 -7.15
C VAL A 245 -10.58 -14.37 -5.76
N MET A 246 -10.51 -13.46 -4.81
CA MET A 246 -10.19 -13.70 -3.41
C MET A 246 -11.41 -13.32 -2.56
N GLN A 247 -11.93 -14.23 -1.74
CA GLN A 247 -13.11 -13.99 -0.91
C GLN A 247 -12.75 -14.18 0.56
N TRP A 248 -12.98 -13.15 1.35
CA TRP A 248 -12.90 -13.20 2.81
C TRP A 248 -14.30 -13.08 3.38
N ASN A 249 -14.76 -14.11 4.08
CA ASN A 249 -16.11 -14.23 4.64
C ASN A 249 -16.05 -14.07 6.17
N GLY A 250 -15.60 -12.90 6.65
CA GLY A 250 -15.44 -12.61 8.08
C GLY A 250 -16.64 -11.98 8.76
N GLY A 251 -17.62 -11.50 7.99
CA GLY A 251 -18.87 -10.89 8.46
C GLY A 251 -20.03 -11.88 8.55
N SER A 252 -21.23 -11.34 8.76
CA SER A 252 -22.44 -12.14 8.72
C SER A 252 -22.75 -12.61 7.29
N LYS A 253 -23.29 -13.82 7.13
CA LYS A 253 -23.73 -14.35 5.81
C LYS A 253 -24.84 -13.52 5.16
N LYS A 254 -25.51 -12.65 5.92
CA LYS A 254 -26.58 -11.78 5.43
C LYS A 254 -26.06 -10.44 4.90
N ASP A 255 -24.81 -10.10 5.21
CA ASP A 255 -24.24 -8.83 4.82
C ASP A 255 -23.75 -8.90 3.38
N GLU A 256 -24.15 -7.92 2.58
CA GLU A 256 -23.65 -7.76 1.22
C GLU A 256 -22.14 -7.53 1.25
N PRO A 257 -21.37 -8.22 0.38
CA PRO A 257 -19.93 -8.04 0.35
C PRO A 257 -19.57 -6.64 -0.20
N ILE A 258 -18.40 -6.16 0.20
CA ILE A 258 -17.73 -5.02 -0.42
C ILE A 258 -16.62 -5.53 -1.34
N ALA A 259 -16.34 -4.83 -2.45
CA ALA A 259 -15.42 -5.34 -3.44
C ALA A 259 -14.27 -4.38 -3.76
N PHE A 260 -13.09 -4.95 -3.94
CA PHE A 260 -11.88 -4.26 -4.37
C PHE A 260 -11.34 -4.90 -5.64
N VAL A 261 -11.10 -4.08 -6.68
CA VAL A 261 -10.66 -4.57 -7.99
C VAL A 261 -9.32 -3.95 -8.36
N GLY A 262 -8.32 -4.76 -8.72
CA GLY A 262 -6.96 -4.31 -9.00
C GLY A 262 -6.53 -4.51 -10.44
N LYS A 263 -5.94 -3.46 -11.05
CA LYS A 263 -5.19 -3.56 -12.32
C LYS A 263 -3.93 -4.39 -12.07
N GLY A 264 -3.74 -5.44 -12.86
CA GLY A 264 -2.60 -6.35 -12.77
C GLY A 264 -1.88 -6.52 -14.11
N VAL A 265 -1.48 -5.44 -14.76
CA VAL A 265 -0.62 -5.49 -15.94
C VAL A 265 0.82 -5.68 -15.46
N VAL A 266 1.30 -6.94 -15.47
CA VAL A 266 2.59 -7.30 -14.85
C VAL A 266 3.80 -6.71 -15.57
N PHE A 267 3.64 -6.41 -16.86
CA PHE A 267 4.56 -5.59 -17.65
C PHE A 267 3.80 -4.96 -18.82
N ASP A 268 4.06 -3.68 -19.07
CA ASP A 268 3.37 -2.90 -20.09
C ASP A 268 4.35 -2.25 -21.06
N THR A 269 4.45 -2.78 -22.26
CA THR A 269 5.22 -2.15 -23.36
C THR A 269 4.44 -1.09 -24.12
N GLY A 270 3.13 -0.96 -23.85
CA GLY A 270 2.17 -0.22 -24.69
C GLY A 270 1.57 -1.07 -25.81
N GLY A 271 2.03 -2.29 -26.02
CA GLY A 271 1.61 -3.13 -27.15
C GLY A 271 2.08 -2.55 -28.48
N ILE A 272 1.23 -2.55 -29.52
CA ILE A 272 1.53 -1.95 -30.83
C ILE A 272 1.72 -0.42 -30.73
N SER A 273 1.02 0.25 -29.84
CA SER A 273 1.26 1.65 -29.46
C SER A 273 2.46 1.75 -28.52
N LEU A 274 3.63 1.34 -28.99
CA LEU A 274 4.84 1.08 -28.21
C LEU A 274 5.31 2.31 -27.42
N LYS A 275 5.58 2.14 -26.15
CA LYS A 275 6.18 3.16 -25.28
C LYS A 275 7.63 3.46 -25.72
N PRO A 276 8.14 4.70 -25.48
CA PRO A 276 9.58 4.93 -25.55
C PRO A 276 10.36 4.01 -24.62
N GLY A 277 11.57 3.60 -25.02
CA GLY A 277 12.42 2.73 -24.19
C GLY A 277 12.86 3.35 -22.85
N LEU A 278 12.88 4.68 -22.76
CA LEU A 278 13.23 5.40 -21.53
C LEU A 278 12.17 5.14 -20.43
N ASN A 279 12.62 4.64 -19.28
CA ASN A 279 11.81 4.25 -18.12
C ASN A 279 10.79 3.12 -18.40
N MET A 280 10.94 2.35 -19.48
CA MET A 280 10.08 1.19 -19.73
C MET A 280 10.27 0.11 -18.67
N GLU A 281 11.45 0.01 -18.05
CA GLU A 281 11.74 -0.89 -16.93
C GLU A 281 10.85 -0.67 -15.71
N ASP A 282 10.31 0.54 -15.53
CA ASP A 282 9.38 0.86 -14.44
C ASP A 282 7.98 0.30 -14.67
N MET A 283 7.67 -0.12 -15.90
CA MET A 283 6.38 -0.73 -16.23
C MET A 283 6.16 -2.12 -15.60
N LYS A 284 7.18 -2.68 -14.95
CA LYS A 284 7.00 -3.82 -14.01
C LYS A 284 6.08 -3.49 -12.83
N GLY A 285 5.95 -2.20 -12.48
CA GLY A 285 5.08 -1.71 -11.42
C GLY A 285 3.62 -1.46 -11.85
N ASP A 286 3.29 -1.71 -13.12
CA ASP A 286 1.96 -1.42 -13.67
C ASP A 286 0.87 -2.40 -13.19
N MET A 287 1.22 -3.20 -12.23
CA MET A 287 0.37 -4.11 -11.47
C MET A 287 0.16 -3.66 -10.00
N GLY A 288 0.53 -2.41 -9.66
CA GLY A 288 0.44 -1.87 -8.31
C GLY A 288 -0.98 -1.89 -7.72
N GLY A 289 -2.01 -1.78 -8.58
CA GLY A 289 -3.40 -1.92 -8.17
C GLY A 289 -3.74 -3.34 -7.68
N ALA A 290 -3.34 -4.36 -8.42
CA ALA A 290 -3.50 -5.76 -8.03
C ALA A 290 -2.67 -6.09 -6.76
N ALA A 291 -1.45 -5.54 -6.66
CA ALA A 291 -0.61 -5.72 -5.49
C ALA A 291 -1.26 -5.12 -4.22
N ALA A 292 -1.85 -3.93 -4.32
CA ALA A 292 -2.57 -3.30 -3.22
C ALA A 292 -3.81 -4.12 -2.79
N VAL A 293 -4.59 -4.63 -3.75
CA VAL A 293 -5.75 -5.49 -3.45
C VAL A 293 -5.31 -6.80 -2.78
N THR A 294 -4.26 -7.44 -3.29
CA THR A 294 -3.73 -8.69 -2.70
C THR A 294 -3.21 -8.46 -1.28
N GLY A 295 -2.46 -7.35 -1.05
CA GLY A 295 -1.98 -6.96 0.27
C GLY A 295 -3.12 -6.61 1.24
N LEU A 296 -4.20 -5.97 0.76
CA LEU A 296 -5.41 -5.73 1.53
C LEU A 296 -6.06 -7.04 1.96
N MET A 297 -6.29 -7.97 1.02
CA MET A 297 -6.92 -9.26 1.32
C MET A 297 -6.11 -10.06 2.33
N HIS A 298 -4.77 -10.04 2.22
CA HIS A 298 -3.87 -10.59 3.25
C HIS A 298 -4.12 -9.94 4.61
N THR A 299 -4.11 -8.61 4.68
CA THR A 299 -4.32 -7.84 5.92
C THR A 299 -5.64 -8.18 6.58
N LEU A 300 -6.74 -8.18 5.81
CA LEU A 300 -8.08 -8.43 6.34
C LEU A 300 -8.21 -9.85 6.90
N ALA A 301 -7.67 -10.84 6.18
CA ALA A 301 -7.67 -12.23 6.63
C ALA A 301 -6.78 -12.46 7.86
N ALA A 302 -5.55 -11.92 7.85
CA ALA A 302 -4.61 -12.09 8.95
C ALA A 302 -5.11 -11.47 10.26
N ARG A 303 -5.79 -10.31 10.20
CA ARG A 303 -6.39 -9.67 11.37
C ARG A 303 -7.82 -10.12 11.68
N LYS A 304 -8.36 -11.07 10.89
CA LYS A 304 -9.72 -11.62 11.04
C LYS A 304 -10.79 -10.51 11.01
N ALA A 305 -10.75 -9.69 9.95
CA ALA A 305 -11.70 -8.59 9.76
C ALA A 305 -13.16 -9.08 9.79
N ARG A 306 -14.03 -8.36 10.49
CA ARG A 306 -15.46 -8.71 10.62
C ARG A 306 -16.28 -8.13 9.47
N ALA A 307 -15.89 -8.43 8.24
CA ALA A 307 -16.53 -7.97 7.01
C ALA A 307 -16.48 -9.05 5.93
N ASN A 308 -17.43 -9.05 5.01
CA ASN A 308 -17.40 -9.86 3.79
C ASN A 308 -16.75 -9.04 2.67
N VAL A 309 -15.63 -9.52 2.15
CA VAL A 309 -14.81 -8.76 1.21
C VAL A 309 -14.43 -9.62 0.00
N ILE A 310 -14.61 -9.06 -1.18
CA ILE A 310 -14.21 -9.64 -2.47
C ILE A 310 -13.02 -8.85 -3.02
N GLY A 311 -11.91 -9.52 -3.28
CA GLY A 311 -10.79 -8.98 -4.05
C GLY A 311 -10.76 -9.61 -5.43
N VAL A 312 -10.70 -8.82 -6.50
CA VAL A 312 -10.58 -9.31 -7.88
C VAL A 312 -9.39 -8.65 -8.54
N ILE A 313 -8.51 -9.43 -9.15
CA ILE A 313 -7.34 -8.91 -9.87
C ILE A 313 -7.30 -9.49 -11.29
N GLY A 314 -7.26 -8.62 -12.30
CA GLY A 314 -7.06 -9.01 -13.69
C GLY A 314 -5.56 -8.96 -14.02
N LEU A 315 -5.00 -10.09 -14.41
CA LEU A 315 -3.56 -10.29 -14.58
C LEU A 315 -3.22 -10.57 -16.03
N VAL A 316 -2.49 -9.66 -16.65
CA VAL A 316 -2.08 -9.73 -18.06
C VAL A 316 -0.69 -9.14 -18.24
N GLU A 317 -0.08 -9.41 -19.40
CA GLU A 317 1.12 -8.73 -19.88
C GLU A 317 0.81 -8.11 -21.25
N ASN A 318 1.13 -6.84 -21.46
CA ASN A 318 0.86 -6.11 -22.72
C ASN A 318 2.15 -6.04 -23.55
N MET A 319 2.19 -6.81 -24.63
CA MET A 319 3.39 -6.96 -25.48
C MET A 319 3.07 -6.71 -26.95
N PRO A 320 4.03 -6.17 -27.75
CA PRO A 320 3.94 -6.14 -29.19
C PRO A 320 4.24 -7.51 -29.78
N ASP A 321 3.40 -7.98 -30.69
CA ASP A 321 3.55 -9.26 -31.39
C ASP A 321 2.77 -9.24 -32.70
N GLY A 322 2.98 -10.20 -33.58
CA GLY A 322 2.21 -10.37 -34.80
C GLY A 322 0.72 -10.69 -34.57
N ASN A 323 0.38 -11.23 -33.41
CA ASN A 323 -1.00 -11.48 -32.98
C ASN A 323 -1.56 -10.40 -32.05
N ALA A 324 -0.77 -9.39 -31.67
CA ALA A 324 -1.21 -8.36 -30.73
C ALA A 324 -2.42 -7.58 -31.24
N GLN A 325 -3.23 -7.10 -30.30
CA GLN A 325 -4.31 -6.15 -30.54
C GLN A 325 -3.76 -4.87 -31.20
N ARG A 326 -4.48 -4.32 -32.17
CA ARG A 326 -4.05 -3.19 -32.97
C ARG A 326 -4.96 -1.95 -32.78
N PRO A 327 -4.43 -0.75 -32.91
CA PRO A 327 -5.28 0.41 -33.13
C PRO A 327 -6.24 0.20 -34.31
N GLY A 328 -7.53 0.45 -34.12
CA GLY A 328 -8.60 0.18 -35.09
C GLY A 328 -9.36 -1.13 -34.87
N ASP A 329 -8.85 -2.03 -34.05
CA ASP A 329 -9.60 -3.24 -33.68
C ASP A 329 -10.82 -2.86 -32.80
N ILE A 330 -11.88 -3.66 -32.89
CA ILE A 330 -13.05 -3.53 -32.02
C ILE A 330 -13.21 -4.83 -31.23
N VAL A 331 -13.32 -4.69 -29.91
CA VAL A 331 -13.55 -5.83 -29.01
C VAL A 331 -14.90 -5.69 -28.31
N THR A 332 -15.54 -6.83 -28.04
CA THR A 332 -16.76 -6.89 -27.23
C THR A 332 -16.38 -7.32 -25.82
N SER A 333 -16.61 -6.47 -24.84
CA SER A 333 -16.38 -6.77 -23.44
C SER A 333 -17.38 -7.78 -22.87
N MET A 334 -17.13 -8.31 -21.68
CA MET A 334 -18.05 -9.20 -20.97
C MET A 334 -19.44 -8.58 -20.77
N SER A 335 -19.54 -7.25 -20.68
CA SER A 335 -20.85 -6.54 -20.58
C SER A 335 -21.67 -6.57 -21.87
N GLY A 336 -21.11 -7.01 -22.98
CA GLY A 336 -21.67 -6.93 -24.31
C GLY A 336 -21.40 -5.60 -25.03
N GLN A 337 -20.88 -4.59 -24.35
CA GLN A 337 -20.51 -3.31 -24.95
C GLN A 337 -19.28 -3.46 -25.84
N THR A 338 -19.30 -2.76 -26.99
CA THR A 338 -18.20 -2.78 -27.96
C THR A 338 -17.24 -1.60 -27.73
N ILE A 339 -15.95 -1.86 -27.84
CA ILE A 339 -14.89 -0.90 -27.59
C ILE A 339 -13.96 -0.82 -28.81
N GLU A 340 -13.86 0.35 -29.41
CA GLU A 340 -12.87 0.65 -30.43
C GLU A 340 -11.52 0.93 -29.75
N ILE A 341 -10.50 0.20 -30.15
CA ILE A 341 -9.14 0.38 -29.65
C ILE A 341 -8.46 1.47 -30.45
N ILE A 342 -8.26 2.63 -29.83
CA ILE A 342 -7.53 3.74 -30.44
C ILE A 342 -6.05 3.70 -30.08
N ASN A 343 -5.76 3.24 -28.85
CA ASN A 343 -4.43 3.18 -28.31
C ASN A 343 -4.26 1.91 -27.46
N THR A 344 -3.35 1.04 -27.84
CA THR A 344 -3.08 -0.21 -27.10
C THR A 344 -2.32 0.02 -25.80
N ASP A 345 -1.77 1.23 -25.56
CA ASP A 345 -1.19 1.69 -24.29
C ASP A 345 -2.26 2.26 -23.32
N ALA A 346 -3.52 2.11 -23.66
CA ALA A 346 -4.67 2.35 -22.78
C ALA A 346 -5.35 1.00 -22.42
N GLU A 347 -4.55 0.05 -22.02
CA GLU A 347 -4.84 -1.37 -21.79
C GLU A 347 -5.45 -1.63 -20.40
N GLY A 348 -4.97 -0.91 -19.38
CA GLY A 348 -5.40 -1.14 -17.99
C GLY A 348 -6.90 -0.97 -17.80
N ARG A 349 -7.51 0.01 -18.49
CA ARG A 349 -8.96 0.19 -18.45
C ARG A 349 -9.74 -0.93 -19.15
N LEU A 350 -9.15 -1.60 -20.14
CA LEU A 350 -9.74 -2.76 -20.81
C LEU A 350 -9.76 -3.98 -19.87
N VAL A 351 -8.67 -4.21 -19.16
CA VAL A 351 -8.59 -5.25 -18.12
C VAL A 351 -9.63 -4.99 -17.02
N LEU A 352 -9.72 -3.75 -16.57
CA LEU A 352 -10.64 -3.35 -15.51
C LEU A 352 -12.11 -3.35 -15.96
N ALA A 353 -12.40 -3.09 -17.23
CA ALA A 353 -13.77 -3.15 -17.77
C ALA A 353 -14.39 -4.53 -17.51
N ASP A 354 -13.71 -5.59 -17.90
CA ASP A 354 -14.20 -6.96 -17.71
C ASP A 354 -14.17 -7.37 -16.23
N ALA A 355 -13.11 -7.00 -15.50
CA ALA A 355 -13.01 -7.33 -14.08
C ALA A 355 -14.07 -6.64 -13.21
N LEU A 356 -14.39 -5.37 -13.47
CA LEU A 356 -15.44 -4.62 -12.76
C LEU A 356 -16.82 -5.17 -13.08
N TRP A 357 -17.11 -5.42 -14.39
CA TRP A 357 -18.38 -6.00 -14.78
C TRP A 357 -18.59 -7.38 -14.15
N TYR A 358 -17.58 -8.26 -14.21
CA TYR A 358 -17.62 -9.58 -13.58
C TYR A 358 -17.89 -9.49 -12.08
N THR A 359 -17.19 -8.58 -11.39
CA THR A 359 -17.36 -8.40 -9.95
C THR A 359 -18.76 -7.96 -9.59
N LYS A 360 -19.30 -6.98 -10.32
CA LYS A 360 -20.67 -6.48 -10.18
C LYS A 360 -21.69 -7.59 -10.43
N ASP A 361 -21.58 -8.26 -11.58
CA ASP A 361 -22.57 -9.24 -12.05
C ASP A 361 -22.61 -10.48 -11.14
N ARG A 362 -21.46 -10.98 -10.73
CA ARG A 362 -21.36 -12.20 -9.93
C ARG A 362 -21.66 -11.99 -8.45
N PHE A 363 -21.20 -10.91 -7.85
CA PHE A 363 -21.21 -10.73 -6.40
C PHE A 363 -22.20 -9.67 -5.90
N ASN A 364 -22.74 -8.84 -6.79
CA ASN A 364 -23.63 -7.73 -6.44
C ASN A 364 -23.18 -6.99 -5.17
N PRO A 365 -21.96 -6.44 -5.13
CA PRO A 365 -21.41 -5.87 -3.92
C PRO A 365 -22.10 -4.55 -3.54
N LYS A 366 -22.12 -4.24 -2.24
CA LYS A 366 -22.62 -2.96 -1.70
C LYS A 366 -21.93 -1.75 -2.37
N PHE A 367 -20.63 -1.87 -2.61
CA PHE A 367 -19.85 -0.93 -3.41
C PHE A 367 -18.60 -1.61 -3.99
N MET A 368 -17.99 -0.96 -4.97
CA MET A 368 -16.68 -1.36 -5.53
C MET A 368 -15.68 -0.22 -5.44
N VAL A 369 -14.43 -0.53 -5.06
CA VAL A 369 -13.28 0.37 -5.22
C VAL A 369 -12.25 -0.31 -6.11
N ASN A 370 -11.86 0.34 -7.20
CA ASN A 370 -10.77 -0.18 -8.00
C ASN A 370 -9.50 0.69 -7.93
N LEU A 371 -8.35 0.04 -7.92
CA LEU A 371 -7.04 0.67 -7.90
C LEU A 371 -6.27 0.33 -9.18
N ALA A 372 -5.64 1.33 -9.77
CA ALA A 372 -4.83 1.15 -10.95
C ALA A 372 -3.74 2.22 -11.07
N THR A 373 -2.56 1.82 -11.52
CA THR A 373 -1.56 2.68 -12.11
C THR A 373 -2.01 3.01 -13.54
N LEU A 374 -3.03 3.92 -13.65
CA LEU A 374 -3.81 3.97 -14.87
C LEU A 374 -3.32 5.01 -15.87
N THR A 375 -2.94 6.21 -15.38
CA THR A 375 -2.68 7.30 -16.33
C THR A 375 -1.44 8.12 -15.97
N GLY A 376 -0.62 8.41 -16.99
CA GLY A 376 0.39 9.46 -16.84
C GLY A 376 -0.22 10.84 -16.59
N ALA A 377 -1.48 11.06 -16.98
CA ALA A 377 -2.18 12.33 -16.77
C ALA A 377 -2.38 12.66 -15.28
N ILE A 378 -2.62 11.67 -14.42
CA ILE A 378 -2.77 11.91 -13.00
C ILE A 378 -1.44 12.31 -12.35
N THR A 379 -0.32 11.77 -12.83
CA THR A 379 1.01 12.15 -12.33
C THR A 379 1.37 13.57 -12.71
N VAL A 380 0.93 14.04 -13.88
CA VAL A 380 1.06 15.44 -14.29
C VAL A 380 0.20 16.36 -13.43
N ALA A 381 -1.01 15.91 -13.03
CA ALA A 381 -1.94 16.71 -12.24
C ALA A 381 -1.57 16.79 -10.75
N LEU A 382 -1.19 15.65 -10.13
CA LEU A 382 -1.05 15.51 -8.67
C LEU A 382 0.39 15.15 -8.23
N GLY A 383 1.30 14.92 -9.16
CA GLY A 383 2.63 14.43 -8.86
C GLY A 383 2.61 13.02 -8.26
N ASN A 384 3.48 12.81 -7.28
CA ASN A 384 3.63 11.54 -6.58
C ASN A 384 3.25 11.61 -5.07
N LEU A 385 2.45 12.62 -4.70
CA LEU A 385 2.07 12.89 -3.31
C LEU A 385 0.64 12.45 -2.98
N GLN A 386 -0.24 12.40 -3.97
CA GLN A 386 -1.65 12.06 -3.82
C GLN A 386 -2.12 11.21 -5.00
N ALA A 387 -3.03 10.28 -4.75
CA ALA A 387 -3.72 9.57 -5.83
C ALA A 387 -5.00 10.31 -6.26
N GLY A 388 -5.40 10.12 -7.51
CA GLY A 388 -6.67 10.63 -8.00
C GLY A 388 -7.84 9.76 -7.56
N LEU A 389 -8.85 10.37 -6.95
CA LEU A 389 -10.11 9.71 -6.56
C LEU A 389 -11.23 10.14 -7.49
N PHE A 390 -11.88 9.19 -8.15
CA PHE A 390 -13.09 9.40 -8.95
C PHE A 390 -14.21 8.54 -8.35
N SER A 391 -15.43 9.06 -8.25
CA SER A 391 -16.54 8.31 -7.66
C SER A 391 -17.89 8.81 -8.18
N ASN A 392 -18.85 7.90 -8.30
CA ASN A 392 -20.25 8.18 -8.52
C ASN A 392 -21.05 8.31 -7.20
N ASP A 393 -20.37 8.14 -6.04
CA ASP A 393 -20.97 8.16 -4.71
C ASP A 393 -20.19 9.13 -3.81
N ASP A 394 -20.87 10.15 -3.30
CA ASP A 394 -20.26 11.20 -2.48
C ASP A 394 -19.88 10.70 -1.09
N GLU A 395 -20.66 9.78 -0.52
CA GLU A 395 -20.38 9.21 0.80
C GLU A 395 -19.16 8.29 0.76
N LEU A 396 -19.08 7.42 -0.24
CA LEU A 396 -17.91 6.56 -0.45
C LEU A 396 -16.64 7.40 -0.67
N ALA A 397 -16.74 8.46 -1.48
CA ALA A 397 -15.63 9.38 -1.71
C ALA A 397 -15.17 10.08 -0.42
N ALA A 398 -16.10 10.52 0.41
CA ALA A 398 -15.78 11.17 1.70
C ALA A 398 -15.09 10.18 2.67
N ARG A 399 -15.60 8.94 2.79
CA ARG A 399 -15.02 7.88 3.63
C ARG A 399 -13.61 7.50 3.17
N LEU A 400 -13.38 7.39 1.87
CA LEU A 400 -12.06 7.14 1.28
C LEU A 400 -11.09 8.29 1.59
N THR A 401 -11.53 9.54 1.43
CA THR A 401 -10.70 10.72 1.75
C THR A 401 -10.32 10.73 3.21
N GLN A 402 -11.27 10.47 4.12
CA GLN A 402 -11.01 10.38 5.55
C GLN A 402 -10.00 9.27 5.89
N ALA A 403 -10.15 8.09 5.30
CA ALA A 403 -9.20 6.99 5.48
C ALA A 403 -7.79 7.36 4.96
N GLY A 404 -7.72 8.08 3.84
CA GLY A 404 -6.49 8.63 3.29
C GLY A 404 -5.81 9.64 4.19
N ASP A 405 -6.58 10.52 4.83
CA ASP A 405 -6.06 11.50 5.79
C ASP A 405 -5.50 10.83 7.05
N VAL A 406 -6.22 9.85 7.61
CA VAL A 406 -5.77 9.10 8.80
C VAL A 406 -4.48 8.33 8.53
N THR A 407 -4.34 7.73 7.36
CA THR A 407 -3.19 6.90 6.99
C THR A 407 -2.06 7.68 6.34
N ALA A 408 -2.28 8.96 6.00
CA ALA A 408 -1.43 9.80 5.16
C ALA A 408 -1.19 9.21 3.75
N GLU A 409 -2.04 8.30 3.28
CA GLU A 409 -2.15 7.86 1.89
C GLU A 409 -3.18 8.72 1.18
N LYS A 410 -2.83 9.98 0.93
CA LYS A 410 -3.75 11.04 0.55
C LYS A 410 -4.38 10.85 -0.82
N LEU A 411 -5.63 11.29 -0.93
CA LEU A 411 -6.44 11.30 -2.13
C LEU A 411 -6.85 12.72 -2.51
N TRP A 412 -7.02 12.96 -3.80
CA TRP A 412 -7.63 14.19 -4.30
C TRP A 412 -8.80 13.82 -5.22
N ARG A 413 -10.01 14.33 -4.88
CA ARG A 413 -11.20 14.03 -5.67
C ARG A 413 -11.17 14.80 -7.00
N MET A 414 -11.32 14.05 -8.09
CA MET A 414 -11.35 14.51 -9.47
C MET A 414 -12.78 14.45 -10.03
N PRO A 415 -13.12 15.25 -11.05
CA PRO A 415 -14.47 15.30 -11.57
C PRO A 415 -14.84 14.08 -12.43
N LEU A 416 -16.13 13.78 -12.47
CA LEU A 416 -16.82 12.97 -13.48
C LEU A 416 -17.94 13.81 -14.08
N GLY A 417 -18.37 13.50 -15.31
CA GLY A 417 -19.49 14.24 -15.90
C GLY A 417 -19.88 13.81 -17.31
N LYS A 418 -21.10 14.16 -17.71
CA LYS A 418 -21.69 13.79 -19.03
C LYS A 418 -20.87 14.30 -20.21
N ASP A 419 -20.23 15.46 -20.09
CA ASP A 419 -19.43 16.01 -21.19
C ASP A 419 -18.14 15.21 -21.40
N TYR A 420 -17.52 14.71 -20.31
CA TYR A 420 -16.40 13.79 -20.42
C TYR A 420 -16.81 12.41 -20.93
N ASP A 421 -18.04 11.97 -20.62
CA ASP A 421 -18.58 10.71 -21.12
C ASP A 421 -18.74 10.71 -22.64
N LYS A 422 -19.27 11.81 -23.21
CA LYS A 422 -19.39 11.99 -24.67
C LYS A 422 -18.05 11.97 -25.41
N ILE A 423 -16.96 12.37 -24.77
CA ILE A 423 -15.63 12.39 -25.42
C ILE A 423 -15.15 10.98 -25.77
N ILE A 424 -15.61 9.97 -25.05
CA ILE A 424 -15.24 8.57 -25.29
C ILE A 424 -16.20 7.81 -26.20
N ASP A 425 -17.24 8.46 -26.77
CA ASP A 425 -18.09 7.84 -27.78
C ASP A 425 -17.29 7.56 -29.05
N SER A 426 -17.53 6.39 -29.66
CA SER A 426 -16.91 6.00 -30.94
C SER A 426 -17.88 6.24 -32.12
N LYS A 427 -17.31 6.31 -33.32
CA LYS A 427 -18.08 6.29 -34.58
C LYS A 427 -18.42 4.86 -35.04
N PHE A 428 -17.68 3.87 -34.55
CA PHE A 428 -17.69 2.49 -35.06
C PHE A 428 -18.09 1.47 -33.99
N ALA A 429 -18.06 1.86 -32.73
CA ALA A 429 -18.39 1.03 -31.57
C ALA A 429 -19.19 1.86 -30.57
N ASP A 430 -19.61 1.27 -29.45
CA ASP A 430 -20.28 2.02 -28.36
C ASP A 430 -19.36 3.07 -27.74
N MET A 431 -18.07 2.76 -27.64
CA MET A 431 -17.06 3.65 -27.07
C MET A 431 -15.67 3.38 -27.64
N LYS A 432 -14.73 4.27 -27.35
CA LYS A 432 -13.30 4.12 -27.64
C LYS A 432 -12.50 4.07 -26.33
N ASN A 433 -11.40 3.32 -26.33
CA ASN A 433 -10.58 3.17 -25.12
C ASN A 433 -9.69 4.38 -24.80
N SER A 434 -9.51 5.29 -25.75
CA SER A 434 -8.71 6.50 -25.57
C SER A 434 -9.30 7.70 -26.30
N SER A 435 -9.24 8.88 -25.67
CA SER A 435 -9.67 10.16 -26.25
C SER A 435 -8.52 11.14 -26.49
N GLY A 436 -7.27 10.67 -26.40
CA GLY A 436 -6.08 11.48 -26.51
C GLY A 436 -5.59 12.05 -25.18
N ARG A 437 -4.80 13.13 -25.24
CA ARG A 437 -4.04 13.64 -24.07
C ARG A 437 -4.88 14.48 -23.10
N LEU A 438 -5.91 15.18 -23.59
CA LEU A 438 -6.69 16.11 -22.76
C LEU A 438 -7.62 15.34 -21.82
N ALA A 439 -7.66 15.77 -20.55
CA ALA A 439 -8.47 15.14 -19.51
C ALA A 439 -8.24 13.61 -19.37
N GLY A 440 -7.05 13.12 -19.66
CA GLY A 440 -6.76 11.68 -19.80
C GLY A 440 -7.13 10.84 -18.57
N SER A 441 -6.92 11.34 -17.35
CA SER A 441 -7.33 10.64 -16.12
C SER A 441 -8.84 10.63 -15.93
N VAL A 442 -9.52 11.73 -16.28
CA VAL A 442 -10.98 11.85 -16.16
C VAL A 442 -11.69 10.95 -17.17
N THR A 443 -11.23 10.94 -18.43
CA THR A 443 -11.83 10.10 -19.48
C THR A 443 -11.54 8.61 -19.25
N ALA A 444 -10.41 8.26 -18.62
CA ALA A 444 -10.12 6.90 -18.16
C ALA A 444 -11.10 6.45 -17.08
N ALA A 445 -11.32 7.27 -16.06
CA ALA A 445 -12.30 7.00 -15.02
C ALA A 445 -13.74 6.95 -15.57
N GLN A 446 -14.07 7.85 -16.51
CA GLN A 446 -15.38 7.87 -17.16
C GLN A 446 -15.62 6.60 -18.00
N PHE A 447 -14.57 6.08 -18.66
CA PHE A 447 -14.64 4.78 -19.34
C PHE A 447 -14.98 3.65 -18.36
N LEU A 448 -14.28 3.57 -17.22
CA LEU A 448 -14.55 2.55 -16.19
C LEU A 448 -15.97 2.65 -15.63
N LYS A 449 -16.49 3.87 -15.47
CA LYS A 449 -17.85 4.10 -14.97
C LYS A 449 -18.91 3.41 -15.84
N ARG A 450 -18.71 3.26 -17.16
CA ARG A 450 -19.65 2.56 -18.05
C ARG A 450 -19.81 1.05 -17.73
N PHE A 451 -18.90 0.48 -16.93
CA PHE A 451 -18.88 -0.94 -16.56
C PHE A 451 -19.33 -1.23 -15.13
N VAL A 452 -19.66 -0.20 -14.34
CA VAL A 452 -20.12 -0.39 -12.96
C VAL A 452 -21.64 -0.23 -12.80
N GLY A 453 -22.33 0.30 -13.81
CA GLY A 453 -23.78 0.58 -13.77
C GLY A 453 -24.12 1.54 -12.62
N GLU A 454 -25.17 1.19 -11.87
CA GLU A 454 -25.65 1.97 -10.73
C GLU A 454 -24.96 1.60 -9.39
N THR A 455 -24.04 0.63 -9.40
CA THR A 455 -23.30 0.24 -8.19
C THR A 455 -22.50 1.43 -7.67
N SER A 456 -22.56 1.69 -6.36
CA SER A 456 -21.65 2.65 -5.69
C SER A 456 -20.21 2.29 -6.00
N TRP A 457 -19.43 3.25 -6.50
CA TRP A 457 -18.12 2.96 -7.02
C TRP A 457 -17.13 4.11 -6.84
N ALA A 458 -15.87 3.75 -6.61
CA ALA A 458 -14.75 4.65 -6.66
C ALA A 458 -13.57 4.04 -7.44
N HIS A 459 -12.86 4.89 -8.18
CA HIS A 459 -11.60 4.58 -8.82
C HIS A 459 -10.48 5.38 -8.17
N LEU A 460 -9.40 4.70 -7.80
CA LEU A 460 -8.16 5.30 -7.33
C LEU A 460 -7.09 5.16 -8.41
N ASP A 461 -6.73 6.27 -9.06
CA ASP A 461 -5.58 6.31 -9.97
C ASP A 461 -4.31 6.53 -9.16
N ILE A 462 -3.57 5.45 -8.94
CA ILE A 462 -2.38 5.38 -8.08
C ILE A 462 -1.07 5.43 -8.87
N ALA A 463 -1.10 5.85 -10.14
CA ALA A 463 0.08 5.87 -11.01
C ALA A 463 1.25 6.67 -10.42
N GLY A 464 0.97 7.75 -9.67
CA GLY A 464 2.00 8.53 -8.99
C GLY A 464 2.42 8.01 -7.62
N THR A 465 1.64 7.13 -6.99
CA THR A 465 1.83 6.77 -5.58
C THR A 465 2.22 5.31 -5.35
N ALA A 466 1.98 4.42 -6.31
CA ALA A 466 2.27 2.99 -6.16
C ALA A 466 3.76 2.68 -6.15
N MET A 467 4.57 3.46 -6.87
CA MET A 467 6.00 3.23 -7.08
C MET A 467 6.74 4.55 -7.34
N GLY A 468 8.05 4.59 -7.10
CA GLY A 468 8.87 5.79 -7.32
C GLY A 468 8.43 7.01 -6.49
N SER A 469 7.59 6.81 -5.48
CA SER A 469 7.13 7.86 -4.58
C SER A 469 8.25 8.35 -3.66
N PRO A 470 8.13 9.55 -3.06
CA PRO A 470 9.15 10.08 -2.17
C PRO A 470 9.45 9.12 -1.02
N LEU A 471 10.73 9.04 -0.63
CA LEU A 471 11.16 8.31 0.54
C LEU A 471 10.60 8.98 1.80
N THR A 472 10.16 8.18 2.76
CA THR A 472 9.60 8.65 4.03
C THR A 472 10.24 7.89 5.19
N GLU A 473 9.89 8.25 6.42
CA GLU A 473 10.36 7.54 7.60
C GLU A 473 9.99 6.04 7.57
N ILE A 474 8.90 5.67 6.89
CA ILE A 474 8.38 4.29 6.86
C ILE A 474 8.55 3.60 5.50
N ASN A 475 8.94 4.31 4.47
CA ASN A 475 9.16 3.73 3.14
C ASN A 475 10.48 4.18 2.54
N GLN A 476 11.35 3.22 2.26
CA GLN A 476 12.63 3.39 1.57
C GLN A 476 12.70 2.52 0.30
N SER A 477 11.57 1.97 -0.10
CA SER A 477 11.44 1.08 -1.26
C SER A 477 10.88 1.80 -2.47
N TRP A 478 11.21 1.31 -3.66
CA TRP A 478 10.62 1.77 -4.92
C TRP A 478 9.12 1.47 -4.97
N GLY A 479 8.69 0.26 -4.63
CA GLY A 479 7.28 -0.07 -4.40
C GLY A 479 6.83 0.44 -3.03
N SER A 480 5.80 1.26 -2.98
CA SER A 480 5.35 1.94 -1.76
C SER A 480 4.44 1.08 -0.88
N GLY A 481 3.65 0.16 -1.50
CA GLY A 481 2.54 -0.54 -0.85
C GLY A 481 1.33 0.37 -0.60
N TYR A 482 1.23 1.50 -1.32
CA TYR A 482 0.11 2.45 -1.26
C TYR A 482 -1.22 1.75 -1.49
N GLY A 483 -2.22 2.14 -0.72
CA GLY A 483 -3.60 1.64 -0.81
C GLY A 483 -3.92 0.56 0.22
N VAL A 484 -2.95 -0.25 0.68
CA VAL A 484 -3.21 -1.31 1.66
C VAL A 484 -3.69 -0.73 2.98
N ARG A 485 -2.99 0.26 3.54
CA ARG A 485 -3.35 0.90 4.81
C ARG A 485 -4.63 1.72 4.68
N LEU A 486 -4.78 2.47 3.59
CA LEU A 486 -5.96 3.28 3.29
C LEU A 486 -7.22 2.41 3.26
N LEU A 487 -7.21 1.35 2.47
CA LEU A 487 -8.38 0.48 2.32
C LEU A 487 -8.65 -0.34 3.57
N ASN A 488 -7.61 -0.78 4.29
CA ASN A 488 -7.78 -1.40 5.60
C ASN A 488 -8.45 -0.44 6.60
N GLU A 489 -8.07 0.84 6.61
CA GLU A 489 -8.70 1.86 7.46
C GLU A 489 -10.15 2.13 7.05
N LEU A 490 -10.44 2.18 5.74
CA LEU A 490 -11.80 2.30 5.22
C LEU A 490 -12.69 1.15 5.75
N VAL A 491 -12.23 -0.10 5.61
CA VAL A 491 -12.99 -1.28 6.07
C VAL A 491 -13.17 -1.22 7.58
N ARG A 492 -12.10 -1.00 8.34
CA ARG A 492 -12.10 -0.97 9.79
C ARG A 492 -13.01 0.12 10.38
N ALA A 493 -13.03 1.29 9.76
CA ALA A 493 -13.77 2.44 10.30
C ALA A 493 -15.25 2.45 9.95
N HIS A 494 -15.67 1.77 8.87
CA HIS A 494 -17.02 1.95 8.32
C HIS A 494 -17.75 0.65 7.95
N TYR A 495 -17.08 -0.50 7.94
CA TYR A 495 -17.66 -1.75 7.41
C TYR A 495 -17.40 -2.99 8.27
N GLU A 496 -16.91 -2.80 9.48
CA GLU A 496 -16.82 -3.84 10.51
C GLU A 496 -17.78 -3.55 11.66
N ASP A 497 -18.62 -4.52 12.01
CA ASP A 497 -19.55 -4.46 13.15
C ASP A 497 -18.87 -4.82 14.49
#